data_29956b2da637a05c6c161a7aa52ef5f2
#
_entry.id   29956b2da637a05c6c161a7aa52ef5f2
#
_cell.length_a   1.000
_cell.length_b   1.000
_cell.length_c   1.000
_cell.angle_alpha   90.00
_cell.angle_beta   90.00
_cell.angle_gamma   90.00
#
_symmetry.space_group_name_H-M   'P 1'
#
loop_
_entity.id
_entity.type
_entity.pdbx_description
1 polymer ?
#
loop_
_entity_poly.entity_id
_entity_poly.type
_entity_poly.pdbx_seq_one_letter_code
_entity_poly.pdbx_strand_id
1 'polypeptide(L)'
;MSQDTEGPPTITINNYQLDVGKEFTYLSSTVTENLFMDSEISRRIGRATSTLARLSKRVFDNDKLTMNTKMTVYRACVLSALLYGSESWTVYSRQERRLNTFHMRNVTRILSIKWSDHITNNEALRRAATPIIYTLLRQRRLRWQGHVCRMQDGRIPRDLLHDELTTGKTAQGRPQLRLKTVCKRDT
;
A
#
# COMPACT_ATOMS: atom_id res chain seq x y z
N MET A 1 -4.46 17.46 11.25
CA MET A 1 -4.51 18.23 9.99
C MET A 1 -5.88 18.88 9.92
N SER A 2 -5.94 20.20 9.84
CA SER A 2 -7.19 20.91 9.61
C SER A 2 -7.52 20.84 8.12
N GLN A 3 -8.72 20.39 7.77
CA GLN A 3 -9.09 20.18 6.37
C GLN A 3 -9.96 21.31 5.80
N ASP A 4 -10.50 22.21 6.63
CA ASP A 4 -11.56 23.14 6.23
C ASP A 4 -11.37 24.60 6.71
N THR A 5 -10.16 25.00 7.09
CA THR A 5 -9.86 26.39 7.48
C THR A 5 -9.09 27.12 6.37
N GLU A 6 -9.50 28.35 6.07
CA GLU A 6 -8.74 29.29 5.25
C GLU A 6 -7.46 29.69 6.02
N GLY A 7 -6.33 29.09 5.69
CA GLY A 7 -5.03 29.35 6.28
C GLY A 7 -4.52 28.22 7.18
N PRO A 8 -3.20 28.20 7.49
CA PRO A 8 -2.61 27.17 8.36
C PRO A 8 -3.16 27.33 9.78
N PRO A 9 -3.70 26.24 10.39
CA PRO A 9 -4.22 26.31 11.75
C PRO A 9 -3.10 26.58 12.74
N THR A 10 -3.27 27.53 13.61
CA THR A 10 -2.34 27.81 14.72
C THR A 10 -2.79 27.00 15.93
N ILE A 11 -2.05 25.94 16.25
CA ILE A 11 -2.28 25.10 17.44
C ILE A 11 -1.17 25.38 18.43
N THR A 12 -1.53 25.75 19.65
CA THR A 12 -0.59 25.98 20.75
C THR A 12 -0.80 24.97 21.87
N ILE A 13 0.28 24.38 22.36
CA ILE A 13 0.30 23.51 23.55
C ILE A 13 1.30 24.08 24.54
N ASN A 14 0.85 24.39 25.76
CA ASN A 14 1.69 24.99 26.81
C ASN A 14 2.50 26.21 26.33
N ASN A 15 1.86 27.13 25.60
CA ASN A 15 2.46 28.32 24.97
C ASN A 15 3.48 28.04 23.85
N TYR A 16 3.65 26.78 23.40
CA TYR A 16 4.43 26.46 22.21
C TYR A 16 3.52 26.33 21.01
N GLN A 17 3.80 27.10 19.96
CA GLN A 17 3.11 26.99 18.70
C GLN A 17 3.65 25.76 17.95
N LEU A 18 2.73 24.90 17.48
CA LEU A 18 3.09 23.73 16.68
C LEU A 18 3.26 24.12 15.21
N ASP A 19 4.32 23.62 14.61
CA ASP A 19 4.56 23.77 13.18
C ASP A 19 3.60 22.94 12.35
N VAL A 20 3.08 23.50 11.28
CA VAL A 20 2.25 22.79 10.31
C VAL A 20 3.14 22.01 9.34
N GLY A 21 3.26 20.71 9.55
CA GLY A 21 4.02 19.84 8.68
C GLY A 21 3.24 19.45 7.41
N LYS A 22 3.87 19.55 6.24
CA LYS A 22 3.30 19.10 4.96
C LYS A 22 3.21 17.58 4.84
N GLU A 23 4.00 16.87 5.60
CA GLU A 23 4.09 15.42 5.61
C GLU A 23 4.32 14.91 7.04
N PHE A 24 3.57 13.91 7.45
CA PHE A 24 3.65 13.30 8.77
C PHE A 24 3.71 11.78 8.68
N THR A 25 4.66 11.17 9.39
CA THR A 25 4.79 9.71 9.43
C THR A 25 4.27 9.18 10.76
N TYR A 26 3.22 8.35 10.71
CA TYR A 26 2.64 7.69 11.87
C TYR A 26 2.56 6.18 11.65
N LEU A 27 3.04 5.40 12.61
CA LEU A 27 3.11 3.93 12.54
C LEU A 27 3.66 3.42 11.19
N SER A 28 4.71 4.09 10.70
CA SER A 28 5.33 3.78 9.42
C SER A 28 4.49 4.08 8.16
N SER A 29 3.31 4.68 8.27
CA SER A 29 2.53 5.21 7.15
C SER A 29 2.74 6.71 7.03
N THR A 30 2.78 7.20 5.80
CA THR A 30 2.99 8.62 5.51
C THR A 30 1.67 9.25 5.12
N VAL A 31 1.27 10.28 5.85
CA VAL A 31 0.12 11.13 5.55
C VAL A 31 0.66 12.46 5.02
N THR A 32 0.18 12.87 3.86
CA THR A 32 0.55 14.14 3.22
C THR A 32 -0.63 15.10 3.22
N GLU A 33 -0.36 16.40 3.21
CA GLU A 33 -1.38 17.45 3.18
C GLU A 33 -2.36 17.29 2.00
N ASN A 34 -1.85 16.93 0.83
CA ASN A 34 -2.63 16.71 -0.39
C ASN A 34 -3.31 15.35 -0.47
N LEU A 35 -3.11 14.47 0.53
CA LEU A 35 -3.67 13.11 0.61
C LEU A 35 -3.31 12.17 -0.56
N PHE A 36 -2.33 12.51 -1.40
CA PHE A 36 -1.88 11.62 -2.46
C PHE A 36 -0.97 10.52 -1.92
N MET A 37 -1.14 9.31 -2.46
CA MET A 37 -0.43 8.11 -2.00
C MET A 37 0.96 7.94 -2.62
N ASP A 38 1.43 8.88 -3.45
CA ASP A 38 2.69 8.71 -4.21
C ASP A 38 3.94 8.65 -3.31
N SER A 39 4.00 9.47 -2.26
CA SER A 39 5.10 9.46 -1.28
C SER A 39 5.11 8.17 -0.46
N GLU A 40 3.94 7.73 0.03
CA GLU A 40 3.82 6.47 0.77
C GLU A 40 4.25 5.28 -0.09
N ILE A 41 3.76 5.17 -1.33
CA ILE A 41 4.13 4.08 -2.24
C ILE A 41 5.62 4.11 -2.57
N SER A 42 6.22 5.28 -2.80
CA SER A 42 7.65 5.42 -3.05
C SER A 42 8.46 4.93 -1.84
N ARG A 43 8.05 5.28 -0.62
CA ARG A 43 8.67 4.83 0.62
C ARG A 43 8.53 3.32 0.82
N ARG A 44 7.36 2.73 0.50
CA ARG A 44 7.16 1.27 0.58
C ARG A 44 8.02 0.51 -0.41
N ILE A 45 8.12 0.98 -1.65
CA ILE A 45 9.02 0.40 -2.64
C ILE A 45 10.47 0.49 -2.16
N GLY A 46 10.90 1.60 -1.60
CA GLY A 46 12.24 1.76 -1.01
C GLY A 46 12.52 0.76 0.10
N ARG A 47 11.60 0.58 1.07
CA ARG A 47 11.72 -0.40 2.17
C ARG A 47 11.75 -1.83 1.65
N ALA A 48 10.88 -2.17 0.71
CA ALA A 48 10.87 -3.49 0.09
C ALA A 48 12.16 -3.77 -0.69
N THR A 49 12.71 -2.77 -1.39
CA THR A 49 14.01 -2.85 -2.08
C THR A 49 15.15 -3.10 -1.09
N SER A 50 15.19 -2.36 0.02
CA SER A 50 16.20 -2.55 1.07
C SER A 50 16.11 -3.94 1.70
N THR A 51 14.89 -4.43 1.95
CA THR A 51 14.66 -5.79 2.48
C THR A 51 15.13 -6.84 1.48
N LEU A 52 14.81 -6.67 0.20
CA LEU A 52 15.26 -7.57 -0.86
C LEU A 52 16.79 -7.61 -0.96
N ALA A 53 17.45 -6.44 -0.95
CA ALA A 53 18.90 -6.32 -1.03
C ALA A 53 19.60 -7.06 0.14
N ARG A 54 19.09 -6.90 1.36
CA ARG A 54 19.64 -7.60 2.54
C ARG A 54 19.53 -9.13 2.45
N LEU A 55 18.48 -9.61 1.78
CA LEU A 55 18.22 -11.05 1.64
C LEU A 55 18.84 -11.66 0.36
N SER A 56 19.29 -10.84 -0.60
CA SER A 56 19.78 -11.32 -1.90
C SER A 56 20.80 -12.43 -1.77
N LYS A 57 21.96 -12.16 -1.18
CA LYS A 57 23.06 -13.14 -1.08
C LYS A 57 22.70 -14.39 -0.27
N ARG A 58 21.91 -14.22 0.80
CA ARG A 58 21.60 -15.31 1.72
C ARG A 58 20.48 -16.22 1.23
N VAL A 59 19.52 -15.65 0.51
CA VAL A 59 18.29 -16.35 0.11
C VAL A 59 18.13 -16.42 -1.39
N PHE A 60 18.00 -15.25 -2.06
CA PHE A 60 17.58 -15.24 -3.46
C PHE A 60 18.67 -15.73 -4.42
N ASP A 61 19.91 -15.40 -4.15
CA ASP A 61 21.07 -15.79 -4.97
C ASP A 61 21.72 -17.11 -4.45
N ASN A 62 21.12 -17.80 -3.47
CA ASN A 62 21.65 -19.04 -2.90
C ASN A 62 21.08 -20.24 -3.67
N ASP A 63 21.95 -20.98 -4.36
CA ASP A 63 21.58 -22.14 -5.16
C ASP A 63 21.18 -23.37 -4.32
N LYS A 64 21.52 -23.40 -3.02
CA LYS A 64 21.15 -24.48 -2.11
C LYS A 64 19.70 -24.41 -1.64
N LEU A 65 19.02 -23.28 -1.87
CA LEU A 65 17.63 -23.08 -1.46
C LEU A 65 16.67 -23.41 -2.60
N THR A 66 15.59 -24.11 -2.26
CA THR A 66 14.53 -24.42 -3.22
C THR A 66 13.79 -23.14 -3.64
N MET A 67 13.25 -23.14 -4.84
CA MET A 67 12.45 -22.02 -5.35
C MET A 67 11.26 -21.70 -4.43
N ASN A 68 10.61 -22.74 -3.90
CA ASN A 68 9.50 -22.57 -2.97
C ASN A 68 9.92 -21.83 -1.70
N THR A 69 11.09 -22.15 -1.14
CA THR A 69 11.66 -21.43 0.02
C THR A 69 11.93 -19.97 -0.31
N LYS A 70 12.57 -19.68 -1.46
CA LYS A 70 12.83 -18.32 -1.92
C LYS A 70 11.54 -17.51 -2.04
N MET A 71 10.50 -18.08 -2.65
CA MET A 71 9.20 -17.42 -2.82
C MET A 71 8.45 -17.27 -1.50
N THR A 72 8.59 -18.18 -0.56
CA THR A 72 8.01 -18.07 0.78
C THR A 72 8.64 -16.89 1.54
N VAL A 73 9.97 -16.76 1.51
CA VAL A 73 10.69 -15.62 2.11
C VAL A 73 10.33 -14.30 1.41
N TYR A 74 10.20 -14.31 0.07
CA TYR A 74 9.77 -13.14 -0.68
C TYR A 74 8.39 -12.65 -0.22
N ARG A 75 7.42 -13.57 -0.10
CA ARG A 75 6.06 -13.23 0.38
C ARG A 75 6.07 -12.73 1.82
N ALA A 76 6.78 -13.40 2.70
CA ALA A 76 6.80 -13.07 4.12
C ALA A 76 7.53 -11.76 4.44
N CYS A 77 8.63 -11.47 3.76
CA CYS A 77 9.46 -10.32 4.08
C CYS A 77 9.26 -9.14 3.11
N VAL A 78 9.40 -9.39 1.81
CA VAL A 78 9.42 -8.30 0.81
C VAL A 78 8.01 -7.80 0.52
N LEU A 79 7.06 -8.71 0.22
CA LEU A 79 5.66 -8.33 -0.03
C LEU A 79 4.98 -7.76 1.22
N SER A 80 5.30 -8.26 2.41
CA SER A 80 4.79 -7.70 3.66
C SER A 80 5.29 -6.28 3.89
N ALA A 81 6.57 -5.99 3.62
CA ALA A 81 7.10 -4.63 3.69
C ALA A 81 6.48 -3.70 2.63
N LEU A 82 6.27 -4.21 1.40
CA LEU A 82 5.68 -3.46 0.30
C LEU A 82 4.23 -3.08 0.58
N LEU A 83 3.43 -4.02 1.08
CA LEU A 83 1.98 -3.89 1.22
C LEU A 83 1.54 -3.61 2.66
N TYR A 84 2.43 -3.21 3.54
CA TYR A 84 2.07 -2.82 4.90
C TYR A 84 1.14 -1.60 4.89
N GLY A 85 -0.02 -1.70 5.55
CA GLY A 85 -1.03 -0.65 5.59
C GLY A 85 -1.85 -0.49 4.29
N SER A 86 -1.66 -1.39 3.31
CA SER A 86 -2.33 -1.28 2.00
C SER A 86 -3.84 -1.52 2.05
N GLU A 87 -4.37 -2.03 3.13
CA GLU A 87 -5.80 -2.22 3.38
C GLU A 87 -6.59 -0.92 3.40
N SER A 88 -5.96 0.18 3.84
CA SER A 88 -6.56 1.51 3.89
C SER A 88 -6.23 2.39 2.67
N TRP A 89 -5.45 1.90 1.70
CA TRP A 89 -5.01 2.72 0.58
C TRP A 89 -6.09 2.94 -0.48
N THR A 90 -6.23 4.18 -0.89
CA THR A 90 -7.02 4.60 -2.06
C THR A 90 -6.07 4.83 -3.24
N VAL A 91 -5.68 3.75 -3.91
CA VAL A 91 -4.70 3.81 -5.00
C VAL A 91 -5.37 3.95 -6.37
N TYR A 92 -4.80 4.78 -7.22
CA TYR A 92 -5.16 4.90 -8.63
C TYR A 92 -4.35 3.90 -9.48
N SER A 93 -4.80 3.66 -10.70
CA SER A 93 -4.16 2.73 -11.63
C SER A 93 -2.66 2.99 -11.86
N ARG A 94 -2.22 4.25 -11.77
CA ARG A 94 -0.80 4.60 -11.86
C ARG A 94 0.02 4.00 -10.72
N GLN A 95 -0.45 4.13 -9.48
CA GLN A 95 0.22 3.58 -8.31
C GLN A 95 0.17 2.06 -8.30
N GLU A 96 -0.98 1.47 -8.65
CA GLU A 96 -1.11 0.02 -8.79
C GLU A 96 -0.10 -0.54 -9.81
N ARG A 97 0.06 0.12 -10.97
CA ARG A 97 1.06 -0.28 -11.98
C ARG A 97 2.48 -0.21 -11.43
N ARG A 98 2.83 0.83 -10.67
CA ARG A 98 4.17 0.95 -10.05
C ARG A 98 4.46 -0.22 -9.11
N LEU A 99 3.50 -0.56 -8.24
CA LEU A 99 3.62 -1.71 -7.33
C LEU A 99 3.73 -3.02 -8.10
N ASN A 100 2.92 -3.19 -9.15
CA ASN A 100 2.94 -4.39 -9.98
C ASN A 100 4.26 -4.54 -10.75
N THR A 101 4.79 -3.46 -11.29
CA THR A 101 6.11 -3.46 -11.96
C THR A 101 7.22 -3.90 -11.01
N PHE A 102 7.22 -3.38 -9.78
CA PHE A 102 8.15 -3.83 -8.74
C PHE A 102 8.00 -5.33 -8.46
N HIS A 103 6.76 -5.79 -8.27
CA HIS A 103 6.48 -7.20 -7.99
C HIS A 103 6.94 -8.12 -9.11
N MET A 104 6.53 -7.84 -10.35
CA MET A 104 6.88 -8.66 -11.50
C MET A 104 8.38 -8.73 -11.73
N ARG A 105 9.08 -7.57 -11.67
CA ARG A 105 10.54 -7.52 -11.81
C ARG A 105 11.26 -8.43 -10.81
N ASN A 106 10.80 -8.46 -9.56
CA ASN A 106 11.43 -9.27 -8.54
C ASN A 106 11.05 -10.76 -8.64
N VAL A 107 9.81 -11.08 -9.00
CA VAL A 107 9.40 -12.46 -9.27
C VAL A 107 10.20 -13.07 -10.42
N THR A 108 10.31 -12.38 -11.56
CA THR A 108 11.08 -12.87 -12.72
C THR A 108 12.57 -13.01 -12.38
N ARG A 109 13.14 -12.08 -11.60
CA ARG A 109 14.53 -12.18 -11.10
C ARG A 109 14.73 -13.42 -10.22
N ILE A 110 13.86 -13.65 -9.23
CA ILE A 110 13.97 -14.78 -8.30
C ILE A 110 13.82 -16.12 -9.03
N LEU A 111 12.95 -16.17 -10.04
CA LEU A 111 12.75 -17.34 -10.91
C LEU A 111 13.86 -17.50 -11.96
N SER A 112 14.83 -16.58 -12.01
CA SER A 112 15.88 -16.55 -13.04
C SER A 112 15.37 -16.57 -14.47
N ILE A 113 14.17 -16.03 -14.71
CA ILE A 113 13.56 -15.93 -16.03
C ILE A 113 14.26 -14.83 -16.82
N LYS A 114 14.79 -15.19 -17.98
CA LYS A 114 15.41 -14.24 -18.93
C LYS A 114 14.38 -13.80 -19.97
N TRP A 115 14.63 -12.65 -20.59
CA TRP A 115 13.77 -12.16 -21.66
C TRP A 115 13.69 -13.12 -22.85
N SER A 116 14.79 -13.83 -23.13
CA SER A 116 14.86 -14.87 -24.17
C SER A 116 13.93 -16.05 -23.97
N ASP A 117 13.43 -16.26 -22.76
CA ASP A 117 12.61 -17.43 -22.43
C ASP A 117 11.15 -17.24 -22.89
N HIS A 118 10.78 -16.03 -23.32
CA HIS A 118 9.43 -15.67 -23.79
C HIS A 118 8.29 -16.08 -22.84
N ILE A 119 8.57 -16.10 -21.51
CA ILE A 119 7.60 -16.49 -20.48
C ILE A 119 6.70 -15.31 -20.17
N THR A 120 5.39 -15.53 -20.24
CA THR A 120 4.39 -14.52 -19.91
C THR A 120 4.37 -14.21 -18.40
N ASN A 121 3.90 -13.00 -18.03
CA ASN A 121 3.74 -12.61 -16.63
C ASN A 121 2.84 -13.58 -15.85
N ASN A 122 1.75 -14.07 -16.49
CA ASN A 122 0.84 -15.02 -15.85
C ASN A 122 1.53 -16.35 -15.55
N GLU A 123 2.35 -16.84 -16.47
CA GLU A 123 3.10 -18.08 -16.28
C GLU A 123 4.18 -17.89 -15.19
N ALA A 124 4.86 -16.74 -15.14
CA ALA A 124 5.82 -16.43 -14.08
C ALA A 124 5.13 -16.42 -12.69
N LEU A 125 3.95 -15.81 -12.57
CA LEU A 125 3.17 -15.79 -11.32
C LEU A 125 2.69 -17.20 -10.93
N ARG A 126 2.29 -18.01 -11.90
CA ARG A 126 1.90 -19.41 -11.67
C ARG A 126 3.07 -20.22 -11.11
N ARG A 127 4.26 -20.12 -11.70
CA ARG A 127 5.50 -20.77 -11.21
C ARG A 127 5.91 -20.29 -9.83
N ALA A 128 5.71 -18.99 -9.56
CA ALA A 128 5.98 -18.38 -8.26
C ALA A 128 4.93 -18.74 -7.19
N ALA A 129 3.83 -19.38 -7.56
CA ALA A 129 2.65 -19.61 -6.70
C ALA A 129 2.25 -18.33 -5.96
N THR A 130 2.22 -17.19 -6.67
CA THR A 130 1.96 -15.87 -6.09
C THR A 130 1.01 -15.10 -7.00
N PRO A 131 -0.07 -14.52 -6.45
CA PRO A 131 -1.01 -13.73 -7.26
C PRO A 131 -0.39 -12.37 -7.65
N ILE A 132 -0.97 -11.75 -8.67
CA ILE A 132 -0.65 -10.39 -9.10
C ILE A 132 -0.96 -9.37 -7.98
N ILE A 133 -0.29 -8.23 -7.98
CA ILE A 133 -0.45 -7.18 -6.95
C ILE A 133 -1.91 -6.71 -6.81
N TYR A 134 -2.63 -6.57 -7.90
CA TYR A 134 -4.05 -6.14 -7.88
C TYR A 134 -4.92 -7.08 -7.02
N THR A 135 -4.72 -8.39 -7.17
CA THR A 135 -5.42 -9.39 -6.36
C THR A 135 -5.04 -9.29 -4.88
N LEU A 136 -3.75 -9.09 -4.58
CA LEU A 136 -3.28 -8.93 -3.18
C LEU A 136 -3.87 -7.68 -2.52
N LEU A 137 -3.90 -6.56 -3.22
CA LEU A 137 -4.50 -5.32 -2.73
C LEU A 137 -6.00 -5.49 -2.47
N ARG A 138 -6.73 -6.08 -3.44
CA ARG A 138 -8.15 -6.38 -3.30
C ARG A 138 -8.44 -7.29 -2.11
N GLN A 139 -7.71 -8.39 -1.96
CA GLN A 139 -7.88 -9.32 -0.83
C GLN A 139 -7.64 -8.64 0.53
N ARG A 140 -6.64 -7.76 0.63
CA ARG A 140 -6.35 -7.02 1.87
C ARG A 140 -7.47 -6.04 2.19
N ARG A 141 -7.93 -5.25 1.22
CA ARG A 141 -9.04 -4.30 1.41
C ARG A 141 -10.34 -5.01 1.81
N LEU A 142 -10.72 -6.07 1.11
CA LEU A 142 -11.93 -6.82 1.42
C LEU A 142 -11.87 -7.49 2.80
N ARG A 143 -10.71 -8.01 3.20
CA ARG A 143 -10.51 -8.58 4.54
C ARG A 143 -10.66 -7.51 5.62
N TRP A 144 -10.06 -6.36 5.42
CA TRP A 144 -10.16 -5.23 6.35
C TRP A 144 -11.59 -4.70 6.41
N GLN A 145 -12.24 -4.49 5.27
CA GLN A 145 -13.64 -4.07 5.20
C GLN A 145 -14.55 -5.05 5.94
N GLY A 146 -14.41 -6.36 5.71
CA GLY A 146 -15.17 -7.37 6.43
C GLY A 146 -14.92 -7.36 7.95
N HIS A 147 -13.70 -7.02 8.38
CA HIS A 147 -13.39 -6.80 9.79
C HIS A 147 -14.12 -5.57 10.35
N VAL A 148 -14.05 -4.44 9.66
CA VAL A 148 -14.69 -3.18 10.07
C VAL A 148 -16.21 -3.32 10.11
N CYS A 149 -16.82 -3.98 9.12
CA CYS A 149 -18.27 -4.22 9.11
C CYS A 149 -18.78 -5.07 10.30
N ARG A 150 -17.93 -5.91 10.88
CA ARG A 150 -18.26 -6.71 12.07
C ARG A 150 -17.99 -6.00 13.40
N MET A 151 -17.43 -4.79 13.38
CA MET A 151 -17.25 -3.98 14.58
C MET A 151 -18.61 -3.49 15.11
N GLN A 152 -18.66 -3.25 16.40
CA GLN A 152 -19.83 -2.62 17.03
C GLN A 152 -19.99 -1.18 16.55
N ASP A 153 -21.24 -0.69 16.57
CA ASP A 153 -21.56 0.71 16.27
C ASP A 153 -20.83 1.66 17.24
N GLY A 154 -20.47 2.84 16.77
CA GLY A 154 -19.69 3.83 17.54
C GLY A 154 -18.18 3.54 17.60
N ARG A 155 -17.68 2.54 16.87
CA ARG A 155 -16.24 2.37 16.68
C ARG A 155 -15.77 3.25 15.52
N ILE A 156 -14.77 4.10 15.78
CA ILE A 156 -14.22 5.09 14.83
C ILE A 156 -13.97 4.52 13.42
N PRO A 157 -13.33 3.33 13.22
CA PRO A 157 -13.11 2.82 11.87
C PRO A 157 -14.42 2.49 11.12
N ARG A 158 -15.47 2.05 11.83
CA ARG A 158 -16.76 1.75 11.24
C ARG A 158 -17.49 3.04 10.87
N ASP A 159 -17.51 4.01 11.75
CA ASP A 159 -18.12 5.31 11.53
C ASP A 159 -17.46 6.01 10.33
N LEU A 160 -16.12 6.06 10.29
CA LEU A 160 -15.35 6.62 9.16
C LEU A 160 -15.61 5.91 7.81
N LEU A 161 -15.87 4.60 7.81
CA LEU A 161 -16.18 3.86 6.59
C LEU A 161 -17.59 4.19 6.07
N HIS A 162 -18.54 4.43 7.00
CA HIS A 162 -19.94 4.67 6.66
C HIS A 162 -20.33 6.14 6.61
N ASP A 163 -19.53 7.02 7.24
CA ASP A 163 -19.81 8.45 7.25
C ASP A 163 -19.81 9.05 5.84
N GLU A 164 -20.80 9.88 5.61
CA GLU A 164 -20.92 10.76 4.46
C GLU A 164 -20.84 12.20 4.94
N LEU A 165 -20.26 13.08 4.11
CA LEU A 165 -20.29 14.51 4.40
C LEU A 165 -21.75 14.96 4.48
N THR A 166 -22.20 15.34 5.67
CA THR A 166 -23.57 15.85 5.89
C THR A 166 -23.76 17.22 5.28
N THR A 167 -22.69 18.01 5.19
CA THR A 167 -22.69 19.35 4.58
C THR A 167 -21.36 19.62 3.89
N GLY A 168 -21.43 20.16 2.67
CA GLY A 168 -20.25 20.60 1.93
C GLY A 168 -19.82 19.71 0.78
N LYS A 169 -19.06 20.31 -0.14
CA LYS A 169 -18.40 19.63 -1.27
C LYS A 169 -16.93 19.39 -0.92
N THR A 170 -16.37 18.32 -1.43
CA THR A 170 -14.93 18.08 -1.34
C THR A 170 -14.17 19.26 -1.97
N ALA A 171 -13.17 19.81 -1.29
CA ALA A 171 -12.39 20.92 -1.79
C ALA A 171 -11.76 20.60 -3.16
N GLN A 172 -11.62 21.62 -4.00
CA GLN A 172 -11.00 21.48 -5.33
C GLN A 172 -9.56 20.97 -5.20
N GLY A 173 -9.18 20.00 -6.04
CA GLY A 173 -7.83 19.41 -6.03
C GLY A 173 -7.63 18.21 -5.09
N ARG A 174 -8.61 17.83 -4.27
CA ARG A 174 -8.54 16.62 -3.43
C ARG A 174 -8.73 15.33 -4.24
N PRO A 175 -8.15 14.20 -3.78
CA PRO A 175 -8.38 12.90 -4.41
C PRO A 175 -9.86 12.56 -4.47
N GLN A 176 -10.37 12.28 -5.67
CA GLN A 176 -11.80 11.93 -5.87
C GLN A 176 -12.12 10.51 -5.40
N LEU A 177 -11.10 9.63 -5.39
CA LEU A 177 -11.27 8.23 -5.03
C LEU A 177 -11.38 8.07 -3.52
N ARG A 178 -12.51 7.54 -3.05
CA ARG A 178 -12.75 7.22 -1.63
C ARG A 178 -12.60 5.72 -1.38
N LEU A 179 -12.18 5.35 -0.17
CA LEU A 179 -12.01 3.95 0.22
C LEU A 179 -13.31 3.15 0.05
N LYS A 180 -14.46 3.70 0.46
CA LYS A 180 -15.80 3.11 0.24
C LYS A 180 -16.06 2.79 -1.24
N THR A 181 -15.68 3.69 -2.16
CA THR A 181 -15.84 3.49 -3.61
C THR A 181 -14.92 2.39 -4.13
N VAL A 182 -13.67 2.36 -3.65
CA VAL A 182 -12.70 1.30 -4.02
C VAL A 182 -13.17 -0.05 -3.52
N CYS A 183 -13.63 -0.15 -2.27
CA CYS A 183 -14.16 -1.38 -1.71
C CYS A 183 -15.38 -1.90 -2.48
N LYS A 184 -16.34 -1.03 -2.85
CA LYS A 184 -17.49 -1.40 -3.69
C LYS A 184 -17.08 -1.92 -5.06
N ARG A 185 -16.02 -1.38 -5.67
CA ARG A 185 -15.49 -1.87 -6.94
C ARG A 185 -14.84 -3.24 -6.80
N ASP A 186 -14.28 -3.54 -5.63
CA ASP A 186 -13.59 -4.78 -5.34
C ASP A 186 -14.54 -5.95 -4.98
N THR A 187 -15.79 -5.64 -4.62
CA THR A 187 -16.86 -6.62 -4.35
C THR A 187 -17.46 -7.14 -5.63
#